data_d4e97c72c7779d0b612dbef27ffeb72e
#
_entry.id   d4e97c72c7779d0b612dbef27ffeb72e
#
_cell.length_a   1.000
_cell.length_b   1.000
_cell.length_c   1.000
_cell.angle_alpha   90.00
_cell.angle_beta   90.00
_cell.angle_gamma   90.00
#
_symmetry.space_group_name_H-M   'P 1'
#
loop_
_entity.id
_entity.type
_entity.pdbx_description
1 polymer ?
#
loop_
_entity_poly.entity_id
_entity_poly.type
_entity_poly.pdbx_seq_one_letter_code
_entity_poly.pdbx_strand_id
1 'polypeptide(L)'
;MITASAKFRIGQVVQHRVHPFRGVIFDVDPVFSNTEEWWSSIPEDSRPSKDQPFYHLFAENETSYYVAYVSEQNLLPDDSGEPVEHPEVEEMFDELEGDQYRIGPTHRH
;
A
#
# COMPACT_ATOMS: atom_id res chain seq x y z
N MET A 1 22.78 9.02 12.34
CA MET A 1 22.06 8.70 11.10
C MET A 1 20.62 8.32 11.39
N ILE A 2 19.72 8.88 10.66
CA ILE A 2 18.31 8.57 10.81
C ILE A 2 17.91 7.53 9.79
N THR A 3 17.42 6.42 10.27
CA THR A 3 16.86 5.40 9.41
C THR A 3 15.34 5.58 9.40
N ALA A 4 14.78 5.81 8.23
CA ALA A 4 13.34 5.91 8.11
C ALA A 4 12.71 4.56 8.43
N SER A 5 11.81 4.53 9.39
CA SER A 5 11.06 3.33 9.74
C SER A 5 9.70 3.40 9.08
N ALA A 6 9.36 2.37 8.32
CA ALA A 6 8.04 2.25 7.73
C ALA A 6 7.01 2.00 8.85
N LYS A 7 5.93 2.75 8.83
CA LYS A 7 4.84 2.60 9.80
C LYS A 7 4.00 1.36 9.53
N PHE A 8 3.93 0.96 8.27
CA PHE A 8 3.08 -0.13 7.84
C PHE A 8 3.94 -1.27 7.31
N ARG A 9 3.38 -2.46 7.26
CA ARG A 9 4.15 -3.65 6.86
C ARG A 9 3.45 -4.40 5.74
N ILE A 10 4.21 -5.26 5.08
CA ILE A 10 3.70 -6.12 4.01
C ILE A 10 2.57 -6.98 4.57
N GLY A 11 1.46 -7.04 3.84
CA GLY A 11 0.27 -7.75 4.25
C GLY A 11 -0.73 -6.91 5.01
N GLN A 12 -0.35 -5.72 5.44
CA GLN A 12 -1.27 -4.85 6.18
C GLN A 12 -2.28 -4.19 5.26
N VAL A 13 -3.53 -4.14 5.69
CA VAL A 13 -4.60 -3.45 4.98
C VAL A 13 -4.59 -1.98 5.40
N VAL A 14 -4.55 -1.10 4.42
CA VAL A 14 -4.55 0.34 4.62
C VAL A 14 -5.60 0.99 3.74
N GLN A 15 -5.96 2.21 4.09
CA GLN A 15 -6.86 3.02 3.27
C GLN A 15 -6.19 4.34 2.95
N HIS A 16 -6.56 4.93 1.82
CA HIS A 16 -6.07 6.24 1.46
C HIS A 16 -6.79 7.29 2.29
N ARG A 17 -6.04 8.27 2.75
CA ARG A 17 -6.57 9.30 3.65
C ARG A 17 -7.59 10.21 2.98
N VAL A 18 -7.49 10.40 1.68
CA VAL A 18 -8.30 11.35 0.91
C VAL A 18 -9.18 10.66 -0.12
N HIS A 19 -8.61 9.73 -0.88
CA HIS A 19 -9.31 9.06 -1.97
C HIS A 19 -10.01 7.79 -1.50
N PRO A 20 -11.15 7.43 -2.12
CA PRO A 20 -11.97 6.31 -1.63
C PRO A 20 -11.44 4.96 -2.12
N PHE A 21 -10.24 4.58 -1.70
CA PHE A 21 -9.72 3.25 -1.99
C PHE A 21 -8.94 2.71 -0.79
N ARG A 22 -8.78 1.40 -0.78
CA ARG A 22 -8.03 0.68 0.23
C ARG A 22 -7.23 -0.41 -0.45
N GLY A 23 -6.29 -1.01 0.25
CA GLY A 23 -5.47 -2.04 -0.35
C GLY A 23 -4.58 -2.76 0.64
N VAL A 24 -3.92 -3.80 0.13
CA VAL A 24 -2.95 -4.60 0.90
C VAL A 24 -1.56 -4.24 0.44
N ILE A 25 -0.69 -3.93 1.37
CA ILE A 25 0.71 -3.62 1.08
C ILE A 25 1.41 -4.90 0.64
N PHE A 26 2.03 -4.88 -0.55
CA PHE A 26 2.83 -6.03 -1.00
C PHE A 26 4.30 -5.70 -1.17
N ASP A 27 4.67 -4.43 -1.13
CA ASP A 27 6.07 -4.01 -1.18
C ASP A 27 6.22 -2.62 -0.57
N VAL A 28 7.41 -2.32 -0.07
CA VAL A 28 7.72 -1.05 0.59
C VAL A 28 9.03 -0.51 0.04
N ASP A 29 9.03 0.73 -0.41
CA ASP A 29 10.24 1.45 -0.77
C ASP A 29 10.57 2.41 0.38
N PRO A 30 11.80 2.40 0.91
CA PRO A 30 12.14 3.29 2.03
C PRO A 30 12.03 4.77 1.68
N VAL A 31 12.25 5.11 0.42
CA VAL A 31 12.08 6.45 -0.13
C VAL A 31 11.48 6.32 -1.52
N PHE A 32 11.06 7.43 -2.10
CA PHE A 32 10.50 7.44 -3.45
C PHE A 32 11.40 6.70 -4.43
N SER A 33 10.84 5.76 -5.16
CA SER A 33 11.56 4.92 -6.12
C SER A 33 10.71 4.67 -7.36
N ASN A 34 10.28 5.74 -8.01
CA ASN A 34 9.54 5.67 -9.26
C ASN A 34 10.14 6.72 -10.20
N THR A 35 9.53 6.93 -11.36
CA THR A 35 10.09 7.84 -12.34
C THR A 35 9.76 9.30 -12.06
N GLU A 36 10.56 10.20 -12.59
CA GLU A 36 10.29 11.63 -12.52
C GLU A 36 9.00 11.97 -13.27
N GLU A 37 8.69 11.26 -14.34
CA GLU A 37 7.45 11.44 -15.08
C GLU A 37 6.24 11.13 -14.18
N TRP A 38 6.31 10.05 -13.43
CA TRP A 38 5.24 9.69 -12.47
C TRP A 38 5.08 10.80 -11.42
N TRP A 39 6.20 11.26 -10.85
CA TRP A 39 6.20 12.34 -9.86
C TRP A 39 5.60 13.62 -10.42
N SER A 40 6.04 14.00 -11.62
CA SER A 40 5.58 15.23 -12.26
C SER A 40 4.13 15.18 -12.69
N SER A 41 3.56 13.99 -12.84
CA SER A 41 2.15 13.83 -13.19
C SER A 41 1.22 14.19 -12.02
N ILE A 42 1.74 14.23 -10.81
CA ILE A 42 0.97 14.63 -9.63
C ILE A 42 0.88 16.16 -9.62
N PRO A 43 -0.32 16.73 -9.43
CA PRO A 43 -0.42 18.19 -9.30
C PRO A 43 0.53 18.72 -8.22
N GLU A 44 1.17 19.81 -8.51
CA GLU A 44 2.26 20.36 -7.70
C GLU A 44 1.90 20.52 -6.23
N ASP A 45 0.69 21.00 -5.94
CA ASP A 45 0.23 21.21 -4.58
C ASP A 45 -0.20 19.93 -3.87
N SER A 46 -0.25 18.81 -4.59
CA SER A 46 -0.60 17.50 -4.04
C SER A 46 0.60 16.56 -3.93
N ARG A 47 1.77 16.99 -4.36
CA ARG A 47 2.96 16.13 -4.34
C ARG A 47 3.45 15.89 -2.92
N PRO A 48 3.57 14.62 -2.50
CA PRO A 48 4.13 14.30 -1.20
C PRO A 48 5.65 14.45 -1.22
N SER A 49 6.27 14.52 -0.05
CA SER A 49 7.72 14.48 0.04
C SER A 49 8.26 13.14 -0.49
N LYS A 50 9.34 13.18 -1.25
CA LYS A 50 10.03 11.96 -1.69
C LYS A 50 10.78 11.27 -0.56
N ASP A 51 10.96 11.94 0.55
CA ASP A 51 11.84 11.54 1.65
C ASP A 51 11.05 10.84 2.73
N GLN A 52 10.28 9.84 2.32
CA GLN A 52 9.46 9.04 3.22
C GLN A 52 9.20 7.69 2.55
N PRO A 53 8.76 6.68 3.30
CA PRO A 53 8.38 5.41 2.70
C PRO A 53 7.22 5.56 1.72
N PHE A 54 7.29 4.79 0.64
CA PHE A 54 6.22 4.64 -0.35
C PHE A 54 5.84 3.17 -0.40
N TYR A 55 4.55 2.92 -0.59
CA TYR A 55 4.00 1.57 -0.51
C TYR A 55 3.35 1.17 -1.83
N HIS A 56 3.59 -0.08 -2.21
CA HIS A 56 2.92 -0.71 -3.34
C HIS A 56 1.72 -1.48 -2.80
N LEU A 57 0.54 -1.19 -3.31
CA LEU A 57 -0.71 -1.77 -2.82
C LEU A 57 -1.41 -2.56 -3.91
N PHE A 58 -1.95 -3.72 -3.52
CA PHE A 58 -3.04 -4.32 -4.27
C PHE A 58 -4.30 -3.60 -3.81
N ALA A 59 -4.79 -2.70 -4.63
CA ALA A 59 -5.83 -1.74 -4.25
C ALA A 59 -7.18 -2.07 -4.88
N GLU A 60 -8.24 -1.65 -4.19
CA GLU A 60 -9.60 -1.74 -4.69
C GLU A 60 -10.37 -0.47 -4.39
N ASN A 61 -11.33 -0.17 -5.24
CA ASN A 61 -12.35 0.83 -4.97
C ASN A 61 -13.72 0.19 -5.23
N GLU A 62 -14.78 0.97 -5.31
CA GLU A 62 -16.13 0.43 -5.49
C GLU A 62 -16.33 -0.29 -6.82
N THR A 63 -15.56 0.03 -7.84
CA THR A 63 -15.80 -0.44 -9.20
C THR A 63 -14.68 -1.27 -9.81
N SER A 64 -13.49 -1.24 -9.24
CA SER A 64 -12.35 -1.90 -9.88
C SER A 64 -11.25 -2.24 -8.87
N TYR A 65 -10.23 -2.94 -9.35
CA TYR A 65 -9.01 -3.19 -8.60
C TYR A 65 -7.81 -2.80 -9.47
N TYR A 66 -6.71 -2.46 -8.81
CA TYR A 66 -5.51 -1.98 -9.50
C TYR A 66 -4.31 -2.03 -8.55
N VAL A 67 -3.14 -1.67 -9.05
CA VAL A 67 -1.94 -1.50 -8.22
C VAL A 67 -1.73 -0.01 -8.00
N ALA A 68 -1.55 0.38 -6.76
CA ALA A 68 -1.33 1.78 -6.39
C ALA A 68 0.04 1.96 -5.75
N TYR A 69 0.61 3.13 -5.92
CA TYR A 69 1.88 3.52 -5.31
C TYR A 69 1.62 4.78 -4.47
N VAL A 70 1.74 4.66 -3.14
CA VAL A 70 1.23 5.69 -2.23
C VAL A 70 2.27 6.02 -1.17
N SER A 71 2.45 7.32 -0.91
CA SER A 71 3.31 7.80 0.16
C SER A 71 2.72 7.49 1.53
N GLU A 72 3.58 7.28 2.49
CA GLU A 72 3.17 6.95 3.86
C GLU A 72 2.22 7.99 4.46
N GLN A 73 2.46 9.27 4.18
CA GLN A 73 1.63 10.34 4.74
C GLN A 73 0.17 10.27 4.30
N ASN A 74 -0.11 9.58 3.20
CA ASN A 74 -1.45 9.48 2.64
C ASN A 74 -2.17 8.18 3.00
N LEU A 75 -1.59 7.38 3.88
CA LEU A 75 -2.17 6.11 4.28
C LEU A 75 -2.56 6.10 5.76
N LEU A 76 -3.67 5.41 6.03
CA LEU A 76 -4.15 5.13 7.37
C LEU A 76 -4.40 3.62 7.50
N PRO A 77 -4.25 3.06 8.70
CA PRO A 77 -4.66 1.66 8.90
C PRO A 77 -6.13 1.50 8.58
N ASP A 78 -6.49 0.37 7.99
CA ASP A 78 -7.89 0.03 7.76
C ASP A 78 -8.31 -0.99 8.80
N ASP A 79 -9.19 -0.60 9.69
CA ASP A 79 -9.64 -1.45 10.80
C ASP A 79 -11.03 -2.05 10.57
N SER A 80 -11.51 -2.03 9.33
CA SER A 80 -12.81 -2.61 9.01
C SER A 80 -12.86 -4.12 9.20
N GLY A 81 -11.72 -4.79 9.08
CA GLY A 81 -11.66 -6.24 9.14
C GLY A 81 -12.14 -6.93 7.87
N GLU A 82 -12.43 -6.18 6.82
CA GLU A 82 -12.95 -6.75 5.59
C GLU A 82 -11.83 -7.09 4.61
N PRO A 83 -11.94 -8.23 3.90
CA PRO A 83 -10.95 -8.59 2.89
C PRO A 83 -10.87 -7.57 1.76
N VAL A 84 -9.71 -7.49 1.13
CA VAL A 84 -9.51 -6.68 -0.06
C VAL A 84 -9.83 -7.54 -1.28
N GLU A 85 -10.69 -7.05 -2.14
CA GLU A 85 -11.10 -7.79 -3.33
C GLU A 85 -10.18 -7.48 -4.51
N HIS A 86 -9.04 -8.13 -4.52
CA HIS A 86 -8.04 -8.03 -5.56
C HIS A 86 -7.52 -9.45 -5.84
N PRO A 87 -7.49 -9.89 -7.09
CA PRO A 87 -7.12 -11.29 -7.39
C PRO A 87 -5.71 -11.66 -6.93
N GLU A 88 -4.78 -10.71 -6.90
CA GLU A 88 -3.42 -10.97 -6.48
C GLU A 88 -3.29 -11.22 -4.97
N VAL A 89 -4.26 -10.81 -4.18
CA VAL A 89 -4.22 -11.02 -2.73
C VAL A 89 -4.22 -12.52 -2.41
N GLU A 90 -5.08 -13.27 -3.05
CA GLU A 90 -5.14 -14.73 -2.84
C GLU A 90 -3.89 -15.44 -3.32
N GLU A 91 -3.21 -14.87 -4.32
CA GLU A 91 -1.98 -15.47 -4.85
C GLU A 91 -0.78 -15.25 -3.92
N MET A 92 -0.77 -14.17 -3.18
CA MET A 92 0.38 -13.79 -2.35
C MET A 92 0.16 -14.03 -0.86
N PHE A 93 -1.06 -13.94 -0.39
CA PHE A 93 -1.37 -13.97 1.03
C PHE A 93 -2.35 -15.07 1.38
N ASP A 94 -2.31 -15.49 2.65
CA ASP A 94 -3.27 -16.42 3.20
C ASP A 94 -4.42 -15.64 3.84
N GLU A 95 -4.86 -16.03 5.03
CA GLU A 95 -6.02 -15.45 5.66
C GLU A 95 -5.75 -14.08 6.28
N LEU A 96 -6.80 -13.30 6.38
CA LEU A 96 -6.79 -11.98 7.02
C LEU A 96 -7.09 -12.15 8.52
N GLU A 97 -6.25 -11.53 9.34
CA GLU A 97 -6.45 -11.46 10.78
C GLU A 97 -6.43 -9.99 11.19
N GLY A 98 -7.59 -9.43 11.49
CA GLY A 98 -7.71 -8.01 11.78
C GLY A 98 -7.41 -7.17 10.54
N ASP A 99 -6.32 -6.45 10.55
CA ASP A 99 -5.88 -5.65 9.40
C ASP A 99 -4.61 -6.22 8.75
N GLN A 100 -4.25 -7.47 9.07
CA GLN A 100 -3.01 -8.06 8.64
C GLN A 100 -3.25 -9.38 7.93
N TYR A 101 -2.84 -9.46 6.67
CA TYR A 101 -2.80 -10.72 5.92
C TYR A 101 -1.55 -11.49 6.29
N ARG A 102 -1.69 -12.79 6.39
CA ARG A 102 -0.56 -13.69 6.64
C ARG A 102 0.09 -14.06 5.33
N ILE A 103 1.43 -14.07 5.33
CA ILE A 103 2.18 -14.61 4.21
C ILE A 103 2.32 -16.11 4.46
N GLY A 104 1.62 -16.90 3.67
CA GLY A 104 1.61 -18.33 3.87
C GLY A 104 2.90 -19.02 3.43
N PRO A 105 3.16 -20.23 3.93
CA PRO A 105 4.37 -20.98 3.55
C PRO A 105 4.45 -21.27 2.06
N THR A 106 3.32 -21.37 1.38
CA THR A 106 3.29 -21.62 -0.07
C THR A 106 3.78 -20.44 -0.89
N HIS A 107 3.86 -19.27 -0.31
CA HIS A 107 4.29 -18.05 -0.99
C HIS A 107 5.73 -17.65 -0.66
N ARG A 108 6.39 -18.43 0.16
CA ARG A 108 7.79 -18.18 0.54
C ARG A 108 8.72 -19.04 -0.29
N HIS A 109 9.60 -18.40 -0.96
CA HIS A 109 10.62 -19.08 -1.76
C HIS A 109 11.98 -18.44 -1.58
#